data_6502bfbdfd6e2b41dd883c97e7177605
#
_entry.id   6502bfbdfd6e2b41dd883c97e7177605
#
_cell.length_a   1.000
_cell.length_b   1.000
_cell.length_c   1.000
_cell.angle_alpha   90.00
_cell.angle_beta   90.00
_cell.angle_gamma   90.00
#
_symmetry.space_group_name_H-M   'P 1'
#
loop_
_entity.id
_entity.type
_entity.pdbx_description
1 polymer ?
#
loop_
_entity_poly.entity_id
_entity_poly.type
_entity_poly.pdbx_seq_one_letter_code
_entity_poly.pdbx_strand_id
1 'polypeptide(L)'
;VDATERTVIIEGTGETVKNGDDLLIDYTLYNAATGALIEESGYDEFSPSPLNVNTDAPNFVGVSLVSACSTVGSRVAGLIPAAEAFGADGAPEFGLAAGEALLFVVDIIEITPEPEPPLERLEGEPQASPEGFPGIEYAENGAPTVTIPDGDIPTAFALATLIEGSGAEVSAGAVVVVQYHGVNWNTGEVFDSSWERGEPASFPTGGVIPGFRDGLVGQTVGSRVVIVIPPELGYGPAGGTGDGSIGAEDTIVFVVDILGVQ
;
A
#
# COMPACT_ATOMS: atom_id res chain seq x y z
N VAL A 1 17.09 22.47 -27.80
CA VAL A 1 17.62 22.67 -26.44
C VAL A 1 18.66 21.60 -26.18
N ASP A 2 19.70 21.92 -25.43
CA ASP A 2 20.81 21.01 -25.12
C ASP A 2 20.66 20.36 -23.73
N ALA A 3 19.76 20.91 -22.90
CA ALA A 3 19.40 20.42 -21.59
C ALA A 3 17.93 20.75 -21.30
N THR A 4 17.33 20.08 -20.35
CA THR A 4 15.95 20.36 -19.90
C THR A 4 15.84 21.79 -19.38
N GLU A 5 14.92 22.53 -19.97
CA GLU A 5 14.53 23.88 -19.53
C GLU A 5 13.14 23.81 -18.91
N ARG A 6 12.90 24.51 -17.79
CA ARG A 6 11.61 24.50 -17.13
C ARG A 6 11.12 25.89 -16.76
N THR A 7 9.80 26.03 -16.67
CA THR A 7 9.11 27.23 -16.23
C THR A 7 7.94 26.86 -15.35
N VAL A 8 7.84 27.49 -14.18
CA VAL A 8 6.66 27.38 -13.31
C VAL A 8 5.56 28.25 -13.88
N ILE A 9 4.43 27.64 -14.24
CA ILE A 9 3.24 28.34 -14.78
C ILE A 9 2.33 28.78 -13.64
N ILE A 10 2.13 27.88 -12.67
CA ILE A 10 1.38 28.15 -11.42
C ILE A 10 2.31 27.70 -10.29
N GLU A 11 2.52 28.58 -9.32
CA GLU A 11 3.32 28.24 -8.15
C GLU A 11 2.42 27.67 -7.06
N GLY A 12 2.75 26.45 -6.59
CA GLY A 12 2.09 25.80 -5.48
C GLY A 12 2.59 26.35 -4.14
N THR A 13 1.86 26.01 -3.08
CA THR A 13 2.19 26.45 -1.71
C THR A 13 2.51 25.29 -0.76
N GLY A 14 2.52 24.06 -1.28
CA GLY A 14 2.80 22.86 -0.50
C GLY A 14 4.29 22.59 -0.28
N GLU A 15 4.61 21.36 0.09
CA GLU A 15 5.98 20.91 0.31
C GLU A 15 6.81 20.96 -0.99
N THR A 16 8.12 21.18 -0.85
CA THR A 16 9.04 21.22 -1.99
C THR A 16 9.50 19.82 -2.35
N VAL A 17 9.35 19.48 -3.62
CA VAL A 17 9.78 18.20 -4.23
C VAL A 17 11.29 18.07 -4.22
N LYS A 18 11.79 16.95 -3.75
CA LYS A 18 13.21 16.57 -3.68
C LYS A 18 13.51 15.39 -4.59
N ASN A 19 14.78 15.16 -4.85
CA ASN A 19 15.24 13.94 -5.51
C ASN A 19 14.98 12.73 -4.58
N GLY A 20 14.35 11.70 -5.12
CA GLY A 20 13.93 10.51 -4.40
C GLY A 20 12.45 10.50 -4.02
N ASP A 21 11.78 11.64 -4.05
CA ASP A 21 10.34 11.69 -3.72
C ASP A 21 9.50 10.94 -4.74
N ASP A 22 8.48 10.25 -4.25
CA ASP A 22 7.39 9.71 -5.04
C ASP A 22 6.24 10.72 -5.10
N LEU A 23 5.76 11.01 -6.30
CA LEU A 23 4.72 12.00 -6.56
C LEU A 23 3.47 11.33 -7.12
N LEU A 24 2.32 11.91 -6.82
CA LEU A 24 1.12 11.82 -7.65
C LEU A 24 1.03 13.08 -8.50
N ILE A 25 0.90 12.89 -9.81
CA ILE A 25 0.89 13.97 -10.80
C ILE A 25 -0.25 13.81 -11.80
N ASP A 26 -0.73 14.94 -12.32
CA ASP A 26 -1.35 14.98 -13.64
C ASP A 26 -0.37 15.55 -14.65
N TYR A 27 -0.42 15.03 -15.87
CA TYR A 27 0.51 15.47 -16.89
C TYR A 27 -0.05 15.43 -18.31
N THR A 28 0.61 16.20 -19.18
CA THR A 28 0.41 16.11 -20.64
C THR A 28 1.77 16.18 -21.32
N LEU A 29 1.98 15.27 -22.27
CA LEU A 29 3.17 15.19 -23.11
C LEU A 29 2.84 15.58 -24.55
N TYR A 30 3.62 16.49 -25.11
CA TYR A 30 3.51 16.91 -26.51
C TYR A 30 4.86 16.73 -27.23
N ASN A 31 4.79 16.43 -28.52
CA ASN A 31 5.92 16.60 -29.41
C ASN A 31 6.18 18.11 -29.57
N ALA A 32 7.32 18.60 -29.10
CA ALA A 32 7.61 20.03 -29.09
C ALA A 32 7.80 20.63 -30.50
N ALA A 33 8.17 19.82 -31.51
CA ALA A 33 8.37 20.26 -32.88
C ALA A 33 7.04 20.41 -33.66
N THR A 34 6.09 19.51 -33.39
CA THR A 34 4.82 19.47 -34.14
C THR A 34 3.62 19.97 -33.35
N GLY A 35 3.72 20.04 -32.03
CA GLY A 35 2.61 20.36 -31.12
C GLY A 35 1.61 19.19 -30.98
N ALA A 36 1.90 18.02 -31.50
CA ALA A 36 1.02 16.85 -31.39
C ALA A 36 1.00 16.31 -29.97
N LEU A 37 -0.18 16.02 -29.44
CA LEU A 37 -0.36 15.34 -28.18
C LEU A 37 0.19 13.91 -28.31
N ILE A 38 1.00 13.50 -27.35
CA ILE A 38 1.57 12.14 -27.26
C ILE A 38 0.80 11.33 -26.22
N GLU A 39 0.69 11.87 -25.01
CA GLU A 39 0.07 11.20 -23.88
C GLU A 39 -0.43 12.23 -22.87
N GLU A 40 -1.49 11.90 -22.15
CA GLU A 40 -1.96 12.68 -21.01
C GLU A 40 -2.53 11.76 -19.92
N SER A 41 -2.44 12.21 -18.67
CA SER A 41 -3.22 11.63 -17.58
C SER A 41 -4.70 12.02 -17.75
N GLY A 42 -5.62 11.28 -17.10
CA GLY A 42 -7.04 11.55 -17.22
C GLY A 42 -7.50 12.89 -16.66
N TYR A 43 -6.68 13.61 -15.90
CA TYR A 43 -7.04 14.82 -15.16
C TYR A 43 -8.32 14.66 -14.33
N ASP A 44 -8.55 13.48 -13.81
CA ASP A 44 -9.66 13.18 -12.92
C ASP A 44 -9.16 12.87 -11.50
N GLU A 45 -10.02 13.11 -10.51
CA GLU A 45 -9.68 12.91 -9.07
C GLU A 45 -9.32 11.46 -8.72
N PHE A 46 -9.53 10.51 -9.62
CA PHE A 46 -9.41 9.08 -9.34
C PHE A 46 -8.20 8.42 -10.02
N SER A 47 -7.48 9.14 -10.87
CA SER A 47 -6.43 8.53 -11.71
C SER A 47 -5.16 9.37 -11.84
N PRO A 48 -4.63 9.98 -10.77
CA PRO A 48 -3.31 10.62 -10.87
C PRO A 48 -2.25 9.56 -11.15
N SER A 49 -1.22 9.97 -11.88
CA SER A 49 -0.13 9.09 -12.28
C SER A 49 1.01 9.16 -11.26
N PRO A 50 1.61 8.01 -10.87
CA PRO A 50 2.78 8.02 -10.01
C PRO A 50 4.03 8.43 -10.80
N LEU A 51 4.88 9.24 -10.18
CA LEU A 51 6.20 9.62 -10.69
C LEU A 51 7.24 9.58 -9.58
N ASN A 52 8.25 8.72 -9.69
CA ASN A 52 9.43 8.80 -8.84
C ASN A 52 10.40 9.85 -9.40
N VAL A 53 10.79 10.81 -8.59
CA VAL A 53 11.71 11.89 -8.97
C VAL A 53 13.16 11.40 -8.82
N ASN A 54 13.78 11.00 -9.93
CA ASN A 54 15.17 10.58 -9.96
C ASN A 54 15.97 11.42 -10.96
N THR A 55 16.64 12.45 -10.47
CA THR A 55 17.43 13.38 -11.29
C THR A 55 18.76 12.80 -11.76
N ASP A 56 19.11 11.60 -11.31
CA ASP A 56 20.32 10.86 -11.70
C ASP A 56 19.98 9.65 -12.60
N ALA A 57 18.73 9.51 -13.02
CA ALA A 57 18.28 8.40 -13.86
C ALA A 57 19.04 8.38 -15.19
N PRO A 58 19.46 7.21 -15.68
CA PRO A 58 20.21 7.11 -16.94
C PRO A 58 19.33 7.37 -18.18
N ASN A 59 18.02 7.26 -18.04
CA ASN A 59 17.05 7.43 -19.12
C ASN A 59 15.84 8.20 -18.60
N PHE A 60 15.22 9.00 -19.47
CA PHE A 60 13.99 9.74 -19.20
C PHE A 60 14.10 10.70 -17.99
N VAL A 61 15.30 11.19 -17.72
CA VAL A 61 15.61 12.06 -16.57
C VAL A 61 14.88 13.41 -16.65
N GLY A 62 14.53 13.85 -17.86
CA GLY A 62 13.93 15.17 -18.09
C GLY A 62 12.64 15.42 -17.32
N VAL A 63 11.76 14.41 -17.15
CA VAL A 63 10.52 14.56 -16.37
C VAL A 63 10.81 14.82 -14.89
N SER A 64 11.83 14.15 -14.35
CA SER A 64 12.31 14.38 -12.99
C SER A 64 12.92 15.78 -12.82
N LEU A 65 13.70 16.24 -13.79
CA LEU A 65 14.30 17.58 -13.79
C LEU A 65 13.24 18.69 -13.88
N VAL A 66 12.13 18.46 -14.58
CA VAL A 66 11.00 19.40 -14.64
C VAL A 66 10.28 19.48 -13.30
N SER A 67 10.07 18.35 -12.63
CA SER A 67 9.30 18.24 -11.38
C SER A 67 10.11 18.64 -10.15
N ALA A 68 11.41 18.34 -10.12
CA ALA A 68 12.28 18.60 -8.98
C ALA A 68 12.31 20.09 -8.58
N CYS A 69 12.45 20.35 -7.28
CA CYS A 69 12.47 21.70 -6.68
C CYS A 69 11.21 22.54 -6.94
N SER A 70 10.12 21.95 -7.42
CA SER A 70 8.80 22.58 -7.45
C SER A 70 8.08 22.29 -6.14
N THR A 71 6.95 22.96 -5.91
CA THR A 71 6.13 22.73 -4.71
C THR A 71 4.85 22.00 -5.09
N VAL A 72 4.30 21.21 -4.17
CA VAL A 72 2.96 20.62 -4.32
C VAL A 72 1.94 21.71 -4.61
N GLY A 73 1.06 21.47 -5.58
CA GLY A 73 0.11 22.43 -6.15
C GLY A 73 0.66 23.26 -7.31
N SER A 74 1.91 23.03 -7.71
CA SER A 74 2.50 23.72 -8.87
C SER A 74 2.07 23.09 -10.19
N ARG A 75 1.90 23.95 -11.22
CA ARG A 75 1.93 23.55 -12.63
C ARG A 75 3.23 23.98 -13.25
N VAL A 76 3.99 23.05 -13.79
CA VAL A 76 5.30 23.28 -14.38
C VAL A 76 5.30 22.81 -15.83
N ALA A 77 5.87 23.61 -16.73
CA ALA A 77 6.15 23.18 -18.10
C ALA A 77 7.66 23.01 -18.29
N GLY A 78 8.05 21.96 -18.97
CA GLY A 78 9.43 21.66 -19.29
C GLY A 78 9.62 21.31 -20.76
N LEU A 79 10.69 21.85 -21.36
CA LEU A 79 11.17 21.45 -22.68
C LEU A 79 12.33 20.49 -22.49
N ILE A 80 12.11 19.23 -22.83
CA ILE A 80 13.04 18.13 -22.57
C ILE A 80 13.69 17.71 -23.88
N PRO A 81 15.04 17.83 -24.02
CA PRO A 81 15.73 17.39 -25.21
C PRO A 81 15.68 15.86 -25.36
N ALA A 82 15.77 15.37 -26.59
CA ALA A 82 15.71 13.93 -26.87
C ALA A 82 16.68 13.10 -26.02
N ALA A 83 17.88 13.60 -25.75
CA ALA A 83 18.88 12.91 -24.94
C ALA A 83 18.48 12.68 -23.47
N GLU A 84 17.61 13.51 -22.92
CA GLU A 84 17.09 13.43 -21.55
C GLU A 84 15.67 12.84 -21.48
N ALA A 85 15.14 12.43 -22.66
CA ALA A 85 13.87 11.74 -22.82
C ALA A 85 14.08 10.31 -23.34
N PHE A 86 13.65 10.03 -24.56
CA PHE A 86 13.73 8.71 -25.19
C PHE A 86 15.08 8.39 -25.86
N GLY A 87 16.09 9.25 -25.68
CA GLY A 87 17.40 9.11 -26.32
C GLY A 87 17.46 9.68 -27.73
N ALA A 88 18.65 9.60 -28.32
CA ALA A 88 18.95 10.23 -29.64
C ALA A 88 18.14 9.63 -30.81
N ASP A 89 17.69 8.38 -30.67
CA ASP A 89 16.95 7.67 -31.72
C ASP A 89 15.46 8.05 -31.77
N GLY A 90 14.97 8.78 -30.75
CA GLY A 90 13.56 9.14 -30.61
C GLY A 90 12.68 7.95 -30.20
N ALA A 91 11.37 8.09 -30.38
CA ALA A 91 10.36 7.05 -30.10
C ALA A 91 9.27 7.11 -31.17
N PRO A 92 9.47 6.47 -32.32
CA PRO A 92 8.54 6.54 -33.46
C PRO A 92 7.14 6.01 -33.12
N GLU A 93 7.02 5.07 -32.17
CA GLU A 93 5.75 4.55 -31.64
C GLU A 93 4.92 5.61 -30.94
N PHE A 94 5.55 6.65 -30.40
CA PHE A 94 4.93 7.83 -29.79
C PHE A 94 4.93 9.07 -30.71
N GLY A 95 5.25 8.90 -31.99
CA GLY A 95 5.29 9.99 -32.95
C GLY A 95 6.45 10.97 -32.75
N LEU A 96 7.55 10.54 -32.13
CA LEU A 96 8.76 11.31 -31.91
C LEU A 96 9.87 10.84 -32.84
N ALA A 97 10.30 11.71 -33.75
CA ALA A 97 11.47 11.42 -34.57
C ALA A 97 12.79 11.62 -33.79
N ALA A 98 13.87 11.09 -34.36
CA ALA A 98 15.19 11.25 -33.77
C ALA A 98 15.56 12.74 -33.55
N GLY A 99 15.99 13.06 -32.35
CA GLY A 99 16.39 14.40 -31.96
C GLY A 99 15.26 15.39 -31.64
N GLU A 100 14.00 14.98 -31.76
CA GLU A 100 12.87 15.82 -31.35
C GLU A 100 12.74 15.93 -29.82
N ALA A 101 12.43 17.13 -29.35
CA ALA A 101 12.23 17.42 -27.93
C ALA A 101 10.77 17.16 -27.51
N LEU A 102 10.59 16.89 -26.23
CA LEU A 102 9.29 16.81 -25.58
C LEU A 102 8.93 18.14 -24.94
N LEU A 103 7.65 18.51 -24.97
CA LEU A 103 7.06 19.48 -24.05
C LEU A 103 6.26 18.69 -23.01
N PHE A 104 6.69 18.74 -21.76
CA PHE A 104 6.05 18.12 -20.61
C PHE A 104 5.39 19.18 -19.76
N VAL A 105 4.10 19.06 -19.54
CA VAL A 105 3.35 19.91 -18.59
C VAL A 105 2.89 19.01 -17.46
N VAL A 106 3.21 19.37 -16.23
CA VAL A 106 2.92 18.57 -15.04
C VAL A 106 2.25 19.41 -13.97
N ASP A 107 1.21 18.86 -13.36
CA ASP A 107 0.60 19.33 -12.12
C ASP A 107 1.06 18.41 -10.98
N ILE A 108 1.72 18.97 -9.99
CA ILE A 108 2.18 18.24 -8.82
C ILE A 108 1.06 18.23 -7.80
N ILE A 109 0.42 17.06 -7.62
CA ILE A 109 -0.76 16.91 -6.76
C ILE A 109 -0.33 16.65 -5.33
N GLU A 110 0.57 15.69 -5.13
CA GLU A 110 0.97 15.22 -3.81
C GLU A 110 2.38 14.63 -3.86
N ILE A 111 3.12 14.75 -2.76
CA ILE A 111 4.30 13.92 -2.47
C ILE A 111 3.80 12.75 -1.66
N THR A 112 3.86 11.55 -2.23
CA THR A 112 3.51 10.32 -1.51
C THR A 112 4.60 10.02 -0.50
N PRO A 113 4.30 9.93 0.79
CA PRO A 113 5.32 9.58 1.78
C PRO A 113 5.91 8.20 1.47
N GLU A 114 7.24 8.08 1.58
CA GLU A 114 7.89 6.78 1.50
C GLU A 114 7.30 5.88 2.58
N PRO A 115 6.90 4.63 2.24
CA PRO A 115 6.37 3.71 3.24
C PRO A 115 7.37 3.55 4.39
N GLU A 116 6.91 3.78 5.61
CA GLU A 116 7.76 3.54 6.78
C GLU A 116 8.17 2.06 6.82
N PRO A 117 9.42 1.75 7.17
CA PRO A 117 9.84 0.36 7.33
C PRO A 117 8.94 -0.32 8.37
N PRO A 118 8.53 -1.57 8.13
CA PRO A 118 7.68 -2.28 9.06
C PRO A 118 8.31 -2.35 10.45
N LEU A 119 7.48 -2.25 11.48
CA LEU A 119 7.90 -2.43 12.87
C LEU A 119 8.46 -3.85 13.05
N GLU A 120 9.52 -3.99 13.82
CA GLU A 120 10.04 -5.32 14.19
C GLU A 120 9.08 -6.05 15.13
N ARG A 121 8.38 -5.31 15.98
CA ARG A 121 7.36 -5.79 16.94
C ARG A 121 6.48 -4.63 17.40
N LEU A 122 5.34 -4.95 17.99
CA LEU A 122 4.50 -3.96 18.63
C LEU A 122 5.10 -3.49 19.96
N GLU A 123 4.80 -2.25 20.30
CA GLU A 123 5.07 -1.66 21.61
C GLU A 123 3.75 -1.52 22.39
N GLY A 124 3.84 -1.59 23.71
CA GLY A 124 2.70 -1.44 24.62
C GLY A 124 2.18 -2.76 25.19
N GLU A 125 1.39 -2.62 26.24
CA GLU A 125 0.76 -3.76 26.94
C GLU A 125 -0.63 -3.99 26.34
N PRO A 126 -0.95 -5.23 25.87
CA PRO A 126 -2.25 -5.52 25.34
C PRO A 126 -3.34 -5.47 26.41
N GLN A 127 -4.47 -4.93 26.05
CA GLN A 127 -5.68 -5.02 26.86
C GLN A 127 -6.16 -6.47 26.91
N ALA A 128 -6.90 -6.84 27.97
CA ALA A 128 -7.52 -8.14 28.06
C ALA A 128 -8.58 -8.30 26.96
N SER A 129 -8.70 -9.51 26.43
CA SER A 129 -9.77 -9.83 25.48
C SER A 129 -11.14 -9.53 26.07
N PRO A 130 -12.05 -8.88 25.31
CA PRO A 130 -13.43 -8.64 25.75
C PRO A 130 -14.19 -9.96 25.98
N GLU A 131 -15.32 -9.88 26.71
CA GLU A 131 -16.23 -11.01 26.88
C GLU A 131 -16.70 -11.56 25.53
N GLY A 132 -16.66 -12.86 25.35
CA GLY A 132 -17.00 -13.54 24.09
C GLY A 132 -15.84 -13.71 23.12
N PHE A 133 -14.66 -13.14 23.40
CA PHE A 133 -13.43 -13.40 22.66
C PHE A 133 -12.58 -14.46 23.35
N PRO A 134 -11.63 -15.10 22.61
CA PRO A 134 -10.71 -16.04 23.21
C PRO A 134 -9.79 -15.40 24.27
N GLY A 135 -9.37 -16.20 25.24
CA GLY A 135 -8.28 -15.83 26.13
C GLY A 135 -6.94 -15.83 25.35
N ILE A 136 -6.11 -14.83 25.57
CA ILE A 136 -4.83 -14.71 24.87
C ILE A 136 -3.72 -14.45 25.88
N GLU A 137 -2.69 -15.29 25.86
CA GLU A 137 -1.45 -15.12 26.59
C GLU A 137 -0.32 -14.89 25.58
N TYR A 138 0.71 -14.15 25.96
CA TYR A 138 1.81 -13.77 25.07
C TYR A 138 3.15 -14.25 25.60
N ALA A 139 3.95 -14.83 24.70
CA ALA A 139 5.35 -15.14 24.96
C ALA A 139 6.22 -13.86 24.90
N GLU A 140 7.49 -13.96 25.33
CA GLU A 140 8.45 -12.83 25.31
C GLU A 140 8.68 -12.26 23.90
N ASN A 141 8.55 -13.07 22.87
CA ASN A 141 8.65 -12.67 21.46
C ASN A 141 7.32 -12.12 20.88
N GLY A 142 6.28 -11.98 21.70
CA GLY A 142 4.96 -11.49 21.30
C GLY A 142 4.04 -12.54 20.69
N ALA A 143 4.52 -13.78 20.49
CA ALA A 143 3.69 -14.86 19.95
C ALA A 143 2.50 -15.16 20.86
N PRO A 144 1.25 -15.17 20.35
CA PRO A 144 0.09 -15.45 21.17
C PRO A 144 -0.13 -16.95 21.37
N THR A 145 -0.67 -17.29 22.53
CA THR A 145 -1.32 -18.57 22.79
C THR A 145 -2.81 -18.28 22.97
N VAL A 146 -3.63 -18.86 22.12
CA VAL A 146 -5.09 -18.62 22.08
C VAL A 146 -5.82 -19.74 22.78
N THR A 147 -6.67 -19.39 23.74
CA THR A 147 -7.53 -20.34 24.45
C THR A 147 -8.99 -20.05 24.10
N ILE A 148 -9.63 -20.99 23.40
CA ILE A 148 -11.05 -20.87 23.03
C ILE A 148 -11.89 -21.04 24.30
N PRO A 149 -12.83 -20.11 24.59
CA PRO A 149 -13.71 -20.23 25.73
C PRO A 149 -14.76 -21.32 25.55
N ASP A 150 -15.21 -21.89 26.63
CA ASP A 150 -16.40 -22.77 26.64
C ASP A 150 -17.62 -21.96 26.24
N GLY A 151 -18.50 -22.53 25.40
CA GLY A 151 -19.73 -21.88 24.99
C GLY A 151 -20.14 -22.13 23.56
N ASP A 152 -21.08 -21.35 23.08
CA ASP A 152 -21.57 -21.41 21.69
C ASP A 152 -20.50 -20.85 20.73
N ILE A 153 -20.37 -21.50 19.58
CA ILE A 153 -19.48 -21.03 18.51
C ILE A 153 -20.04 -19.72 17.92
N PRO A 154 -19.24 -18.65 17.84
CA PRO A 154 -19.70 -17.40 17.25
C PRO A 154 -20.10 -17.57 15.78
N THR A 155 -21.25 -17.06 15.40
CA THR A 155 -21.78 -17.09 14.02
C THR A 155 -21.74 -15.73 13.35
N ALA A 156 -21.21 -14.72 14.03
CA ALA A 156 -21.08 -13.37 13.50
C ALA A 156 -19.62 -12.91 13.53
N PHE A 157 -19.28 -12.06 12.57
CA PHE A 157 -17.99 -11.37 12.58
C PHE A 157 -17.84 -10.52 13.84
N ALA A 158 -16.68 -10.61 14.48
CA ALA A 158 -16.35 -9.77 15.63
C ALA A 158 -14.87 -9.34 15.56
N LEU A 159 -14.63 -8.11 15.98
CA LEU A 159 -13.30 -7.49 15.98
C LEU A 159 -13.07 -6.83 17.34
N ALA A 160 -11.89 -7.07 17.92
CA ALA A 160 -11.43 -6.40 19.12
C ALA A 160 -10.00 -5.90 18.94
N THR A 161 -9.76 -4.63 19.24
CA THR A 161 -8.42 -4.04 19.25
C THR A 161 -7.87 -4.15 20.68
N LEU A 162 -6.75 -4.87 20.84
CA LEU A 162 -6.09 -5.09 22.11
C LEU A 162 -4.92 -4.11 22.34
N ILE A 163 -4.27 -3.66 21.27
CA ILE A 163 -3.32 -2.56 21.27
C ILE A 163 -3.77 -1.63 20.16
N GLU A 164 -3.92 -0.36 20.45
CA GLU A 164 -4.24 0.67 19.45
C GLU A 164 -2.94 1.29 18.95
N GLY A 165 -2.65 1.13 17.66
CA GLY A 165 -1.50 1.73 17.01
C GLY A 165 -1.74 3.20 16.67
N SER A 166 -0.65 3.90 16.34
CA SER A 166 -0.69 5.32 15.95
C SER A 166 -0.02 5.60 14.60
N GLY A 167 0.37 4.54 13.88
CA GLY A 167 0.98 4.67 12.57
C GLY A 167 -0.04 4.85 11.43
N ALA A 168 0.37 4.61 10.20
CA ALA A 168 -0.48 4.75 9.02
C ALA A 168 -1.72 3.84 9.08
N GLU A 169 -2.86 4.33 8.57
CA GLU A 169 -4.10 3.56 8.46
C GLU A 169 -4.03 2.56 7.30
N VAL A 170 -4.53 1.36 7.52
CA VAL A 170 -4.65 0.32 6.51
C VAL A 170 -5.80 0.65 5.57
N SER A 171 -5.49 1.06 4.36
CA SER A 171 -6.48 1.33 3.31
C SER A 171 -6.91 0.06 2.57
N ALA A 172 -8.09 0.09 1.97
CA ALA A 172 -8.53 -0.96 1.06
C ALA A 172 -7.61 -1.02 -0.17
N GLY A 173 -7.09 -2.21 -0.50
CA GLY A 173 -6.14 -2.41 -1.59
C GLY A 173 -4.66 -2.34 -1.19
N ALA A 174 -4.34 -1.74 -0.04
CA ALA A 174 -2.96 -1.65 0.46
C ALA A 174 -2.36 -3.04 0.74
N VAL A 175 -1.04 -3.13 0.66
CA VAL A 175 -0.28 -4.29 1.14
C VAL A 175 0.05 -4.09 2.60
N VAL A 176 -0.42 -5.00 3.46
CA VAL A 176 -0.12 -4.97 4.90
C VAL A 176 0.99 -5.95 5.23
N VAL A 177 1.86 -5.55 6.15
CA VAL A 177 2.88 -6.42 6.77
C VAL A 177 2.41 -6.74 8.17
N VAL A 178 2.24 -8.04 8.46
CA VAL A 178 1.65 -8.50 9.72
C VAL A 178 2.40 -9.70 10.31
N GLN A 179 2.37 -9.80 11.64
CA GLN A 179 2.46 -11.09 12.32
C GLN A 179 1.04 -11.56 12.60
N TYR A 180 0.76 -12.84 12.39
CA TYR A 180 -0.55 -13.40 12.66
C TYR A 180 -0.50 -14.83 13.18
N HIS A 181 -1.56 -15.20 13.91
CA HIS A 181 -1.75 -16.54 14.45
C HIS A 181 -3.22 -16.92 14.30
N GLY A 182 -3.48 -17.94 13.51
CA GLY A 182 -4.81 -18.41 13.16
C GLY A 182 -5.17 -19.71 13.87
N VAL A 183 -6.32 -19.71 14.52
CA VAL A 183 -6.83 -20.87 15.28
C VAL A 183 -8.23 -21.21 14.79
N ASN A 184 -8.49 -22.48 14.58
CA ASN A 184 -9.82 -22.98 14.31
C ASN A 184 -10.63 -22.97 15.62
N TRP A 185 -11.72 -22.19 15.67
CA TRP A 185 -12.53 -22.06 16.88
C TRP A 185 -13.19 -23.38 17.30
N ASN A 186 -13.58 -24.21 16.31
CA ASN A 186 -14.32 -25.44 16.54
C ASN A 186 -13.43 -26.54 17.15
N THR A 187 -12.15 -26.56 16.82
CA THR A 187 -11.20 -27.59 17.27
C THR A 187 -10.19 -27.09 18.30
N GLY A 188 -9.96 -25.78 18.37
CA GLY A 188 -8.89 -25.16 19.15
C GLY A 188 -7.51 -25.35 18.56
N GLU A 189 -7.37 -25.91 17.34
CA GLU A 189 -6.09 -26.17 16.70
C GLU A 189 -5.59 -24.97 15.92
N VAL A 190 -4.28 -24.73 15.99
CA VAL A 190 -3.59 -23.72 15.16
C VAL A 190 -3.52 -24.26 13.74
N PHE A 191 -3.99 -23.49 12.77
CA PHE A 191 -3.90 -23.89 11.36
C PHE A 191 -2.82 -23.12 10.59
N ASP A 192 -2.45 -21.92 11.05
CA ASP A 192 -1.38 -21.14 10.44
C ASP A 192 -0.84 -20.07 11.41
N SER A 193 0.48 -19.83 11.37
CA SER A 193 1.13 -18.83 12.21
C SER A 193 2.41 -18.32 11.59
N SER A 194 2.51 -17.00 11.42
CA SER A 194 3.74 -16.36 10.97
C SER A 194 4.82 -16.37 12.05
N TRP A 195 4.44 -16.35 13.33
CA TRP A 195 5.40 -16.52 14.44
C TRP A 195 6.09 -17.88 14.42
N GLU A 196 5.37 -18.96 14.05
CA GLU A 196 5.97 -20.29 13.91
C GLU A 196 6.93 -20.38 12.72
N ARG A 197 6.68 -19.59 11.66
CA ARG A 197 7.59 -19.46 10.51
C ARG A 197 8.81 -18.58 10.80
N GLY A 198 8.73 -17.73 11.84
CA GLY A 198 9.82 -16.85 12.28
C GLY A 198 9.94 -15.54 11.49
N GLU A 199 8.99 -15.23 10.61
CA GLU A 199 8.99 -14.02 9.80
C GLU A 199 7.57 -13.47 9.61
N PRO A 200 7.40 -12.12 9.53
CA PRO A 200 6.14 -11.51 9.14
C PRO A 200 5.70 -11.91 7.73
N ALA A 201 4.42 -11.80 7.49
CA ALA A 201 3.84 -12.01 6.17
C ALA A 201 3.29 -10.71 5.59
N SER A 202 3.30 -10.60 4.27
CA SER A 202 2.74 -9.46 3.54
C SER A 202 1.60 -9.92 2.65
N PHE A 203 0.46 -9.22 2.73
CA PHE A 203 -0.73 -9.53 1.95
C PHE A 203 -1.35 -8.26 1.37
N PRO A 204 -1.77 -8.25 0.09
CA PRO A 204 -2.70 -7.24 -0.39
C PRO A 204 -4.06 -7.47 0.28
N THR A 205 -4.65 -6.42 0.86
CA THR A 205 -5.96 -6.52 1.56
C THR A 205 -7.07 -7.05 0.66
N GLY A 206 -6.97 -6.84 -0.66
CA GLY A 206 -7.91 -7.41 -1.65
C GLY A 206 -7.68 -8.89 -1.99
N GLY A 207 -6.57 -9.50 -1.54
CA GLY A 207 -6.18 -10.88 -1.87
C GLY A 207 -6.42 -11.91 -0.76
N VAL A 208 -7.02 -11.50 0.35
CA VAL A 208 -7.29 -12.35 1.52
C VAL A 208 -8.79 -12.62 1.69
N ILE A 209 -9.16 -13.56 2.59
CA ILE A 209 -10.57 -13.84 2.90
C ILE A 209 -11.27 -12.58 3.42
N PRO A 210 -12.57 -12.40 3.12
CA PRO A 210 -13.31 -11.18 3.46
C PRO A 210 -13.20 -10.77 4.94
N GLY A 211 -13.35 -11.71 5.86
CA GLY A 211 -13.28 -11.42 7.29
C GLY A 211 -11.91 -10.95 7.76
N PHE A 212 -10.81 -11.45 7.16
CA PHE A 212 -9.46 -10.98 7.48
C PHE A 212 -9.24 -9.54 6.96
N ARG A 213 -9.66 -9.26 5.73
CA ARG A 213 -9.65 -7.90 5.18
C ARG A 213 -10.44 -6.92 6.04
N ASP A 214 -11.69 -7.27 6.38
CA ASP A 214 -12.59 -6.41 7.13
C ASP A 214 -12.11 -6.17 8.58
N GLY A 215 -11.28 -7.07 9.11
CA GLY A 215 -10.60 -6.90 10.39
C GLY A 215 -9.36 -6.02 10.35
N LEU A 216 -8.75 -5.79 9.17
CA LEU A 216 -7.53 -5.02 9.01
C LEU A 216 -7.78 -3.61 8.47
N VAL A 217 -8.67 -3.46 7.48
CA VAL A 217 -8.97 -2.16 6.87
C VAL A 217 -9.55 -1.21 7.92
N GLY A 218 -9.00 0.01 7.97
CA GLY A 218 -9.33 1.03 8.98
C GLY A 218 -8.57 0.89 10.30
N GLN A 219 -7.76 -0.16 10.49
CA GLN A 219 -6.83 -0.24 11.61
C GLN A 219 -5.54 0.53 11.31
N THR A 220 -4.76 0.82 12.34
CA THR A 220 -3.50 1.55 12.20
C THR A 220 -2.29 0.65 12.44
N VAL A 221 -1.16 0.95 11.81
CA VAL A 221 0.14 0.31 12.09
C VAL A 221 0.47 0.49 13.57
N GLY A 222 0.94 -0.59 14.19
CA GLY A 222 1.16 -0.67 15.63
C GLY A 222 -0.02 -1.28 16.40
N SER A 223 -1.15 -1.57 15.73
CA SER A 223 -2.30 -2.22 16.37
C SER A 223 -2.13 -3.73 16.49
N ARG A 224 -2.69 -4.29 17.58
CA ARG A 224 -2.97 -5.71 17.75
C ARG A 224 -4.47 -5.92 17.78
N VAL A 225 -4.96 -6.73 16.87
CA VAL A 225 -6.39 -7.03 16.76
C VAL A 225 -6.66 -8.52 16.90
N VAL A 226 -7.86 -8.85 17.42
CA VAL A 226 -8.42 -10.19 17.40
C VAL A 226 -9.65 -10.19 16.51
N ILE A 227 -9.66 -11.07 15.52
CA ILE A 227 -10.69 -11.13 14.49
C ILE A 227 -11.35 -12.50 14.57
N VAL A 228 -12.65 -12.54 14.90
CA VAL A 228 -13.46 -13.74 14.84
C VAL A 228 -14.21 -13.75 13.51
N ILE A 229 -14.00 -14.76 12.71
CA ILE A 229 -14.48 -14.84 11.33
C ILE A 229 -15.41 -16.04 11.19
N PRO A 230 -16.70 -15.83 10.96
CA PRO A 230 -17.64 -16.89 10.69
C PRO A 230 -17.38 -17.52 9.31
N PRO A 231 -17.88 -18.75 9.05
CA PRO A 231 -17.56 -19.50 7.83
C PRO A 231 -17.81 -18.71 6.53
N GLU A 232 -18.90 -17.96 6.44
CA GLU A 232 -19.29 -17.20 5.24
C GLU A 232 -18.33 -16.07 4.85
N LEU A 233 -17.57 -15.54 5.82
CA LEU A 233 -16.50 -14.54 5.61
C LEU A 233 -15.11 -15.16 5.62
N GLY A 234 -15.03 -16.46 5.85
CA GLY A 234 -13.82 -17.27 5.88
C GLY A 234 -13.72 -18.24 4.70
N TYR A 235 -13.50 -19.50 5.02
CA TYR A 235 -13.29 -20.57 4.05
C TYR A 235 -14.57 -21.34 3.70
N GLY A 236 -15.72 -21.02 4.29
CA GLY A 236 -17.00 -21.67 4.03
C GLY A 236 -17.39 -21.68 2.55
N PRO A 237 -17.34 -20.54 1.81
CA PRO A 237 -17.67 -20.50 0.39
C PRO A 237 -16.79 -21.39 -0.51
N ALA A 238 -15.56 -21.69 -0.06
CA ALA A 238 -14.64 -22.60 -0.76
C ALA A 238 -14.83 -24.08 -0.36
N GLY A 239 -15.68 -24.35 0.63
CA GLY A 239 -15.89 -25.70 1.18
C GLY A 239 -14.84 -26.12 2.19
N GLY A 240 -14.12 -25.18 2.79
CA GLY A 240 -12.98 -25.39 3.69
C GLY A 240 -11.64 -25.30 2.98
N THR A 241 -10.57 -25.65 3.72
CA THR A 241 -9.20 -25.72 3.16
C THR A 241 -8.92 -27.10 2.57
N GLY A 242 -8.04 -27.15 1.54
CA GLY A 242 -7.74 -28.37 0.83
C GLY A 242 -6.98 -29.43 1.66
N ASP A 243 -6.35 -29.02 2.76
CA ASP A 243 -5.66 -29.88 3.72
C ASP A 243 -6.57 -30.36 4.87
N GLY A 244 -7.79 -29.83 4.93
CA GLY A 244 -8.79 -30.17 5.94
C GLY A 244 -8.57 -29.54 7.32
N SER A 245 -7.65 -28.59 7.46
CA SER A 245 -7.42 -27.88 8.72
C SER A 245 -8.58 -26.94 9.11
N ILE A 246 -9.36 -26.50 8.12
CA ILE A 246 -10.57 -25.69 8.30
C ILE A 246 -11.69 -26.31 7.47
N GLY A 247 -12.78 -26.68 8.13
CA GLY A 247 -14.00 -27.18 7.47
C GLY A 247 -14.87 -26.05 6.92
N ALA A 248 -15.87 -26.42 6.11
CA ALA A 248 -16.81 -25.47 5.49
C ALA A 248 -17.69 -24.72 6.49
N GLU A 249 -17.89 -25.24 7.69
CA GLU A 249 -18.75 -24.68 8.74
C GLU A 249 -17.94 -24.15 9.94
N ASP A 250 -16.61 -24.08 9.79
CA ASP A 250 -15.74 -23.70 10.90
C ASP A 250 -15.63 -22.16 11.00
N THR A 251 -15.85 -21.67 12.21
CA THR A 251 -15.45 -20.33 12.63
C THR A 251 -13.98 -20.32 12.95
N ILE A 252 -13.27 -19.31 12.55
CA ILE A 252 -11.84 -19.15 12.81
C ILE A 252 -11.57 -17.86 13.57
N VAL A 253 -10.45 -17.82 14.28
CA VAL A 253 -9.99 -16.63 14.96
C VAL A 253 -8.55 -16.35 14.59
N PHE A 254 -8.26 -15.06 14.36
CA PHE A 254 -6.90 -14.56 14.17
C PHE A 254 -6.53 -13.58 15.27
N VAL A 255 -5.30 -13.68 15.74
CA VAL A 255 -4.60 -12.60 16.45
C VAL A 255 -3.60 -12.02 15.47
N VAL A 256 -3.67 -10.71 15.24
CA VAL A 256 -2.87 -10.04 14.21
C VAL A 256 -2.18 -8.80 14.77
N ASP A 257 -0.87 -8.70 14.57
CA ASP A 257 -0.06 -7.51 14.78
C ASP A 257 0.16 -6.82 13.44
N ILE A 258 -0.27 -5.58 13.31
CA ILE A 258 -0.10 -4.77 12.09
C ILE A 258 1.24 -4.04 12.21
N LEU A 259 2.22 -4.48 11.41
CA LEU A 259 3.60 -3.99 11.50
C LEU A 259 3.91 -2.90 10.47
N GLY A 260 3.19 -2.86 9.35
CA GLY A 260 3.42 -1.88 8.30
C GLY A 260 2.36 -1.90 7.21
N VAL A 261 2.36 -0.84 6.40
CA VAL A 261 1.53 -0.67 5.20
C VAL A 261 2.43 -0.20 4.06
N GLN A 262 2.21 -0.73 2.85
CA GLN A 262 2.96 -0.40 1.62
C GLN A 262 1.99 -0.08 0.48
#